data_6c03bedc6cf49bdd89b6b524fd271e31
#
_entry.id   6c03bedc6cf49bdd89b6b524fd271e31
#
_cell.length_a   1.000
_cell.length_b   1.000
_cell.length_c   1.000
_cell.angle_alpha   90.00
_cell.angle_beta   90.00
_cell.angle_gamma   90.00
#
_symmetry.space_group_name_H-M   'P 1'
#
loop_
_entity.id
_entity.type
_entity.pdbx_description
1 polymer ?
#
loop_
_entity_poly.entity_id
_entity_poly.type
_entity_poly.pdbx_seq_one_letter_code
_entity_poly.pdbx_strand_id
1 'polypeptide(L)'
;MQNIILKMNKIFLKSFFLTIGFAFLYFPILTLIAYSFNDNKRVMVWKGFSFRWYGELFQNEQILEAFMISIKIASLSATFATLLGVMIGYSLVRIPKIPGRPFFIFLSSSPLVMPEIILGPSLLLFFISSNHLIGFPSSKGQLTVLISHITFSVAFVAVIIQSRLSSYDRNIEEAAQDLGTVPNKIFWKITAPVILPSIISGWLLAFTLSLDDLVVASFTTGPGANTLPIVVFSKVRLGLSPEVNALSSIIMLFVVIAAIIFYFVNRSNVQK
;
A
#
# COMPACT_ATOMS: atom_id res chain seq x y z
N MET A 1 42.32 7.14 -27.12
CA MET A 1 42.68 6.65 -25.79
C MET A 1 42.07 7.50 -24.67
N GLN A 2 42.17 8.82 -24.69
CA GLN A 2 41.61 9.74 -23.67
C GLN A 2 40.09 9.63 -23.46
N ASN A 3 39.30 9.49 -24.52
CA ASN A 3 37.84 9.33 -24.46
C ASN A 3 37.39 7.99 -23.80
N ILE A 4 38.19 6.93 -23.92
CA ILE A 4 37.93 5.64 -23.32
C ILE A 4 38.17 5.72 -21.81
N ILE A 5 39.26 6.37 -21.37
CA ILE A 5 39.61 6.58 -19.98
C ILE A 5 38.54 7.44 -19.27
N LEU A 6 38.10 8.51 -19.92
CA LEU A 6 37.02 9.36 -19.37
C LEU A 6 35.67 8.63 -19.26
N LYS A 7 35.35 7.76 -20.20
CA LYS A 7 34.15 6.93 -20.15
C LYS A 7 34.22 5.88 -19.07
N MET A 8 35.37 5.24 -18.87
CA MET A 8 35.64 4.27 -17.79
C MET A 8 35.54 4.93 -16.40
N ASN A 9 36.16 6.11 -16.23
CA ASN A 9 36.06 6.86 -14.97
C ASN A 9 34.60 7.27 -14.63
N LYS A 10 33.81 7.66 -15.63
CA LYS A 10 32.40 7.99 -15.44
C LYS A 10 31.56 6.75 -15.04
N ILE A 11 31.84 5.59 -15.64
CA ILE A 11 31.13 4.34 -15.30
C ILE A 11 31.52 3.91 -13.90
N PHE A 12 32.82 3.93 -13.56
CA PHE A 12 33.32 3.60 -12.22
C PHE A 12 32.72 4.52 -11.15
N LEU A 13 32.70 5.82 -11.39
CA LEU A 13 32.13 6.80 -10.46
C LEU A 13 30.61 6.57 -10.24
N LYS A 14 29.88 6.32 -11.32
CA LYS A 14 28.44 5.97 -11.23
C LYS A 14 28.21 4.68 -10.44
N SER A 15 28.99 3.62 -10.73
CA SER A 15 28.89 2.34 -10.02
C SER A 15 29.20 2.51 -8.54
N PHE A 16 30.25 3.29 -8.20
CA PHE A 16 30.64 3.59 -6.83
C PHE A 16 29.51 4.27 -6.03
N PHE A 17 28.91 5.35 -6.58
CA PHE A 17 27.82 6.04 -5.92
C PHE A 17 26.55 5.18 -5.80
N LEU A 18 26.25 4.37 -6.83
CA LEU A 18 25.15 3.40 -6.75
C LEU A 18 25.37 2.37 -5.67
N THR A 19 26.60 1.81 -5.59
CA THR A 19 26.93 0.81 -4.58
C THR A 19 26.82 1.38 -3.16
N ILE A 20 27.33 2.60 -2.94
CA ILE A 20 27.21 3.27 -1.64
C ILE A 20 25.74 3.56 -1.31
N GLY A 21 24.97 4.05 -2.27
CA GLY A 21 23.54 4.33 -2.08
C GLY A 21 22.76 3.06 -1.69
N PHE A 22 22.98 1.96 -2.41
CA PHE A 22 22.37 0.69 -2.09
C PHE A 22 22.86 0.13 -0.75
N ALA A 23 24.17 0.19 -0.48
CA ALA A 23 24.71 -0.25 0.81
C ALA A 23 24.08 0.53 1.98
N PHE A 24 23.94 1.84 1.85
CA PHE A 24 23.31 2.69 2.86
C PHE A 24 21.84 2.32 3.10
N LEU A 25 21.10 1.99 2.05
CA LEU A 25 19.69 1.60 2.15
C LEU A 25 19.51 0.19 2.73
N TYR A 26 20.35 -0.77 2.30
CA TYR A 26 20.19 -2.17 2.72
C TYR A 26 20.89 -2.52 4.02
N PHE A 27 21.93 -1.78 4.42
CA PHE A 27 22.68 -2.06 5.64
C PHE A 27 21.82 -2.12 6.91
N PRO A 28 20.89 -1.17 7.18
CA PRO A 28 20.00 -1.27 8.33
C PRO A 28 19.11 -2.52 8.29
N ILE A 29 18.61 -2.88 7.10
CA ILE A 29 17.77 -4.06 6.91
C ILE A 29 18.55 -5.34 7.18
N LEU A 30 19.76 -5.46 6.62
CA LEU A 30 20.64 -6.60 6.87
C LEU A 30 21.03 -6.73 8.34
N THR A 31 21.27 -5.59 9.00
CA THR A 31 21.53 -5.54 10.42
C THR A 31 20.34 -6.06 11.24
N LEU A 32 19.12 -5.62 10.91
CA LEU A 32 17.90 -6.09 11.56
C LEU A 32 17.72 -7.61 11.35
N ILE A 33 17.95 -8.12 10.13
CA ILE A 33 17.89 -9.56 9.84
C ILE A 33 18.97 -10.31 10.64
N ALA A 34 20.19 -9.82 10.71
CA ALA A 34 21.24 -10.44 11.50
C ALA A 34 20.87 -10.51 12.98
N TYR A 35 20.37 -9.41 13.55
CA TYR A 35 19.95 -9.37 14.95
C TYR A 35 18.68 -10.15 15.26
N SER A 36 17.89 -10.56 14.27
CA SER A 36 16.75 -11.47 14.47
C SER A 36 17.18 -12.87 14.93
N PHE A 37 18.44 -13.25 14.66
CA PHE A 37 19.03 -14.51 15.08
C PHE A 37 19.83 -14.39 16.38
N ASN A 38 19.89 -13.22 17.03
CA ASN A 38 20.61 -13.03 18.26
C ASN A 38 19.83 -13.61 19.45
N ASP A 39 20.44 -14.49 20.24
CA ASP A 39 19.80 -15.13 21.41
C ASP A 39 19.52 -14.17 22.59
N ASN A 40 20.03 -12.95 22.54
CA ASN A 40 19.88 -11.99 23.62
C ASN A 40 18.59 -11.17 23.52
N LYS A 41 17.90 -10.97 24.67
CA LYS A 41 16.78 -10.01 24.77
C LYS A 41 17.20 -8.56 24.49
N ARG A 42 18.44 -8.21 24.80
CA ARG A 42 19.00 -6.89 24.46
C ARG A 42 19.50 -6.92 23.01
N VAL A 43 18.76 -6.32 22.10
CA VAL A 43 19.02 -6.33 20.67
C VAL A 43 20.45 -5.91 20.30
N MET A 44 21.03 -4.96 21.03
CA MET A 44 22.37 -4.39 20.74
C MET A 44 23.55 -5.26 21.20
N VAL A 45 23.31 -6.34 21.96
CA VAL A 45 24.39 -7.20 22.52
C VAL A 45 24.29 -8.57 21.90
N TRP A 46 25.23 -8.92 21.03
CA TRP A 46 25.28 -10.25 20.43
C TRP A 46 25.73 -11.29 21.46
N LYS A 47 24.90 -12.32 21.68
CA LYS A 47 25.22 -13.42 22.64
C LYS A 47 25.42 -14.76 21.95
N GLY A 48 24.84 -14.95 20.76
CA GLY A 48 24.92 -16.19 20.02
C GLY A 48 23.82 -16.30 18.96
N PHE A 49 23.92 -17.32 18.11
CA PHE A 49 22.97 -17.59 17.07
C PHE A 49 21.81 -18.45 17.59
N SER A 50 20.55 -18.03 17.38
CA SER A 50 19.37 -18.76 17.84
C SER A 50 18.16 -18.46 16.95
N PHE A 51 17.25 -19.43 16.80
CA PHE A 51 15.92 -19.28 16.19
C PHE A 51 14.81 -19.02 17.21
N ARG A 52 15.15 -18.81 18.46
CA ARG A 52 14.21 -18.69 19.57
C ARG A 52 13.10 -17.68 19.31
N TRP A 53 13.45 -16.50 18.80
CA TRP A 53 12.48 -15.39 18.58
C TRP A 53 11.45 -15.70 17.50
N TYR A 54 11.78 -16.55 16.55
CA TYR A 54 10.82 -17.03 15.56
C TYR A 54 9.79 -17.96 16.21
N GLY A 55 10.21 -18.83 17.14
CA GLY A 55 9.29 -19.66 17.92
C GLY A 55 8.38 -18.84 18.85
N GLU A 56 8.96 -17.86 19.57
CA GLU A 56 8.19 -16.96 20.45
C GLU A 56 7.23 -16.06 19.66
N LEU A 57 7.61 -15.61 18.44
CA LEU A 57 6.75 -14.81 17.55
C LEU A 57 5.45 -15.57 17.20
N PHE A 58 5.55 -16.86 16.85
CA PHE A 58 4.36 -17.67 16.49
C PHE A 58 3.49 -18.03 17.69
N GLN A 59 3.96 -17.80 18.92
CA GLN A 59 3.20 -17.97 20.15
C GLN A 59 2.65 -16.63 20.69
N ASN A 60 3.05 -15.51 20.09
CA ASN A 60 2.62 -14.18 20.51
C ASN A 60 1.25 -13.84 19.91
N GLU A 61 0.19 -14.14 20.67
CA GLU A 61 -1.20 -13.89 20.24
C GLU A 61 -1.44 -12.44 19.82
N GLN A 62 -0.85 -11.46 20.52
CA GLN A 62 -1.02 -10.03 20.19
C GLN A 62 -0.50 -9.68 18.80
N ILE A 63 0.66 -10.22 18.41
CA ILE A 63 1.25 -9.95 17.08
C ILE A 63 0.44 -10.68 16.00
N LEU A 64 0.04 -11.94 16.26
CA LEU A 64 -0.75 -12.72 15.31
C LEU A 64 -2.13 -12.11 15.07
N GLU A 65 -2.80 -11.69 16.14
CA GLU A 65 -4.10 -10.99 16.04
C GLU A 65 -3.96 -9.68 15.25
N ALA A 66 -2.96 -8.85 15.58
CA ALA A 66 -2.69 -7.60 14.87
C ALA A 66 -2.36 -7.82 13.38
N PHE A 67 -1.61 -8.88 13.06
CA PHE A 67 -1.34 -9.28 11.68
C PHE A 67 -2.63 -9.62 10.92
N MET A 68 -3.48 -10.46 11.52
CA MET A 68 -4.76 -10.85 10.90
C MET A 68 -5.70 -9.66 10.71
N ILE A 69 -5.76 -8.75 11.70
CA ILE A 69 -6.53 -7.49 11.60
C ILE A 69 -5.99 -6.64 10.47
N SER A 70 -4.66 -6.46 10.35
CA SER A 70 -4.04 -5.68 9.28
C SER A 70 -4.36 -6.25 7.89
N ILE A 71 -4.19 -7.56 7.69
CA ILE A 71 -4.51 -8.22 6.41
C ILE A 71 -5.99 -8.08 6.06
N LYS A 72 -6.88 -8.26 7.04
CA LYS A 72 -8.32 -8.11 6.85
C LYS A 72 -8.69 -6.69 6.44
N ILE A 73 -8.19 -5.68 7.18
CA ILE A 73 -8.47 -4.27 6.91
C ILE A 73 -7.87 -3.88 5.56
N ALA A 74 -6.60 -4.24 5.28
CA ALA A 74 -5.94 -3.92 4.03
C ALA A 74 -6.65 -4.53 2.80
N SER A 75 -7.07 -5.80 2.89
CA SER A 75 -7.79 -6.46 1.80
C SER A 75 -9.17 -5.84 1.55
N LEU A 76 -9.92 -5.56 2.60
CA LEU A 76 -11.23 -4.92 2.48
C LEU A 76 -11.12 -3.48 1.99
N SER A 77 -10.22 -2.68 2.58
CA SER A 77 -10.03 -1.29 2.14
C SER A 77 -9.55 -1.20 0.70
N ALA A 78 -8.60 -2.04 0.28
CA ALA A 78 -8.15 -2.10 -1.10
C ALA A 78 -9.28 -2.45 -2.06
N THR A 79 -10.13 -3.40 -1.70
CA THR A 79 -11.26 -3.82 -2.54
C THR A 79 -12.28 -2.70 -2.69
N PHE A 80 -12.73 -2.08 -1.60
CA PHE A 80 -13.68 -0.98 -1.67
C PHE A 80 -13.07 0.28 -2.30
N ALA A 81 -11.82 0.60 -1.99
CA ALA A 81 -11.11 1.71 -2.60
C ALA A 81 -10.95 1.53 -4.11
N THR A 82 -10.69 0.30 -4.57
CA THR A 82 -10.58 0.00 -5.99
C THR A 82 -11.92 0.12 -6.70
N LEU A 83 -13.00 -0.41 -6.12
CA LEU A 83 -14.34 -0.25 -6.68
C LEU A 83 -14.72 1.23 -6.84
N LEU A 84 -14.57 2.01 -5.78
CA LEU A 84 -14.86 3.46 -5.80
C LEU A 84 -13.90 4.23 -6.71
N GLY A 85 -12.61 3.91 -6.67
CA GLY A 85 -11.59 4.54 -7.50
C GLY A 85 -11.79 4.31 -9.00
N VAL A 86 -12.23 3.10 -9.39
CA VAL A 86 -12.62 2.79 -10.77
C VAL A 86 -13.85 3.63 -11.18
N MET A 87 -14.86 3.71 -10.33
CA MET A 87 -16.06 4.52 -10.60
C MET A 87 -15.70 6.00 -10.76
N ILE A 88 -14.89 6.57 -9.88
CA ILE A 88 -14.43 7.96 -9.93
C ILE A 88 -13.59 8.19 -11.20
N GLY A 89 -12.56 7.36 -11.40
CA GLY A 89 -11.65 7.50 -12.54
C GLY A 89 -12.36 7.37 -13.88
N TYR A 90 -13.28 6.40 -14.02
CA TYR A 90 -14.10 6.23 -15.20
C TYR A 90 -15.01 7.44 -15.43
N SER A 91 -15.71 7.90 -14.40
CA SER A 91 -16.64 9.04 -14.50
C SER A 91 -15.90 10.31 -14.94
N LEU A 92 -14.73 10.59 -14.36
CA LEU A 92 -13.95 11.79 -14.68
C LEU A 92 -13.43 11.81 -16.12
N VAL A 93 -13.15 10.64 -16.71
CA VAL A 93 -12.62 10.56 -18.09
C VAL A 93 -13.72 10.42 -19.13
N ARG A 94 -14.76 9.61 -18.86
CA ARG A 94 -15.78 9.24 -19.85
C ARG A 94 -17.03 10.10 -19.82
N ILE A 95 -17.34 10.74 -18.68
CA ILE A 95 -18.53 11.61 -18.59
C ILE A 95 -18.10 13.07 -18.74
N PRO A 96 -18.34 13.72 -19.91
CA PRO A 96 -17.82 15.06 -20.19
C PRO A 96 -18.51 16.15 -19.38
N LYS A 97 -19.79 15.97 -19.03
CA LYS A 97 -20.62 16.96 -18.34
C LYS A 97 -21.12 16.45 -16.99
N ILE A 98 -20.22 16.47 -15.98
CA ILE A 98 -20.60 16.23 -14.59
C ILE A 98 -20.91 17.59 -13.95
N PRO A 99 -22.12 17.84 -13.43
CA PRO A 99 -22.40 19.04 -12.65
C PRO A 99 -21.43 19.15 -11.46
N GLY A 100 -20.80 20.32 -11.26
CA GLY A 100 -19.82 20.49 -10.19
C GLY A 100 -18.50 19.75 -10.38
N ARG A 101 -18.14 19.41 -11.63
CA ARG A 101 -16.89 18.67 -11.95
C ARG A 101 -15.62 19.20 -11.24
N PRO A 102 -15.34 20.53 -11.15
CA PRO A 102 -14.16 21.01 -10.44
C PRO A 102 -14.16 20.65 -8.96
N PHE A 103 -15.33 20.75 -8.32
CA PHE A 103 -15.49 20.36 -6.91
C PHE A 103 -15.34 18.85 -6.72
N PHE A 104 -15.88 18.05 -7.64
CA PHE A 104 -15.73 16.60 -7.61
C PHE A 104 -14.26 16.17 -7.78
N ILE A 105 -13.51 16.81 -8.70
CA ILE A 105 -12.06 16.58 -8.85
C ILE A 105 -11.33 16.98 -7.58
N PHE A 106 -11.60 18.15 -7.03
CA PHE A 106 -11.00 18.62 -5.79
C PHE A 106 -11.25 17.62 -4.65
N LEU A 107 -12.48 17.20 -4.45
CA LEU A 107 -12.86 16.29 -3.37
C LEU A 107 -12.20 14.90 -3.53
N SER A 108 -12.19 14.35 -4.75
CA SER A 108 -11.58 13.04 -5.02
C SER A 108 -10.05 13.05 -4.94
N SER A 109 -9.42 14.21 -5.17
CA SER A 109 -7.95 14.34 -5.15
C SER A 109 -7.41 14.89 -3.82
N SER A 110 -8.27 15.41 -2.95
CA SER A 110 -7.83 16.05 -1.70
C SER A 110 -6.98 15.13 -0.80
N PRO A 111 -7.26 13.81 -0.65
CA PRO A 111 -6.44 12.93 0.17
C PRO A 111 -5.00 12.77 -0.34
N LEU A 112 -4.75 13.00 -1.65
CA LEU A 112 -3.40 12.92 -2.22
C LEU A 112 -2.49 14.06 -1.78
N VAL A 113 -3.08 15.20 -1.47
CA VAL A 113 -2.34 16.44 -1.14
C VAL A 113 -2.27 16.64 0.37
N MET A 114 -3.22 16.07 1.12
CA MET A 114 -3.27 16.23 2.58
C MET A 114 -2.23 15.33 3.26
N PRO A 115 -1.35 15.89 4.12
CA PRO A 115 -0.49 15.08 4.96
C PRO A 115 -1.30 14.16 5.89
N GLU A 116 -0.86 12.91 6.05
CA GLU A 116 -1.53 11.90 6.89
C GLU A 116 -1.73 12.38 8.33
N ILE A 117 -0.77 13.18 8.85
CA ILE A 117 -0.84 13.78 10.19
C ILE A 117 -2.00 14.76 10.35
N ILE A 118 -2.55 15.29 9.27
CA ILE A 118 -3.75 16.15 9.28
C ILE A 118 -4.99 15.30 9.00
N LEU A 119 -4.86 14.34 8.08
CA LEU A 119 -5.97 13.46 7.68
C LEU A 119 -6.46 12.61 8.86
N GLY A 120 -5.56 12.02 9.64
CA GLY A 120 -5.91 11.18 10.80
C GLY A 120 -6.78 11.90 11.84
N PRO A 121 -6.35 13.04 12.40
CA PRO A 121 -7.18 13.83 13.32
C PRO A 121 -8.48 14.33 12.70
N SER A 122 -8.47 14.69 11.41
CA SER A 122 -9.68 15.14 10.71
C SER A 122 -10.74 14.04 10.64
N LEU A 123 -10.32 12.81 10.33
CA LEU A 123 -11.21 11.64 10.31
C LEU A 123 -11.69 11.29 11.73
N LEU A 124 -10.81 11.41 12.73
CA LEU A 124 -11.22 11.22 14.13
C LEU A 124 -12.33 12.19 14.51
N LEU A 125 -12.16 13.49 14.23
CA LEU A 125 -13.17 14.51 14.49
C LEU A 125 -14.46 14.26 13.73
N PHE A 126 -14.35 13.82 12.47
CA PHE A 126 -15.50 13.43 11.66
C PHE A 126 -16.27 12.28 12.32
N PHE A 127 -15.60 11.22 12.78
CA PHE A 127 -16.28 10.11 13.45
C PHE A 127 -16.93 10.51 14.77
N ILE A 128 -16.28 11.36 15.56
CA ILE A 128 -16.86 11.89 16.81
C ILE A 128 -18.13 12.70 16.49
N SER A 129 -18.07 13.61 15.53
CA SER A 129 -19.21 14.44 15.14
C SER A 129 -20.34 13.61 14.55
N SER A 130 -20.01 12.63 13.69
CA SER A 130 -20.98 11.71 13.10
C SER A 130 -21.68 10.86 14.16
N ASN A 131 -20.94 10.39 15.17
CA ASN A 131 -21.52 9.67 16.30
C ASN A 131 -22.53 10.52 17.08
N HIS A 132 -22.20 11.79 17.34
CA HIS A 132 -23.12 12.72 18.02
C HIS A 132 -24.38 13.05 17.21
N LEU A 133 -24.24 13.13 15.89
CA LEU A 133 -25.36 13.55 15.00
C LEU A 133 -26.30 12.39 14.63
N ILE A 134 -25.72 11.23 14.31
CA ILE A 134 -26.47 10.10 13.73
C ILE A 134 -26.23 8.77 14.48
N GLY A 135 -25.43 8.77 15.56
CA GLY A 135 -25.10 7.56 16.33
C GLY A 135 -24.16 6.58 15.62
N PHE A 136 -23.51 6.99 14.52
CA PHE A 136 -22.62 6.13 13.75
C PHE A 136 -21.27 6.81 13.48
N PRO A 137 -20.15 6.07 13.66
CA PRO A 137 -20.00 4.74 14.24
C PRO A 137 -20.23 4.80 15.78
N SER A 138 -20.77 3.75 16.38
CA SER A 138 -21.06 3.70 17.83
C SER A 138 -19.79 3.78 18.69
N SER A 139 -18.67 3.27 18.17
CA SER A 139 -17.34 3.32 18.80
C SER A 139 -16.24 3.25 17.74
N LYS A 140 -15.04 3.70 18.11
CA LYS A 140 -13.84 3.48 17.29
C LYS A 140 -13.46 2.00 17.32
N GLY A 141 -12.93 1.51 16.19
CA GLY A 141 -12.57 0.10 16.05
C GLY A 141 -12.16 -0.25 14.62
N GLN A 142 -12.26 -1.53 14.24
CA GLN A 142 -11.90 -1.98 12.89
C GLN A 142 -12.66 -1.25 11.78
N LEU A 143 -13.93 -0.88 12.02
CA LEU A 143 -14.76 -0.19 11.03
C LEU A 143 -14.27 1.23 10.76
N THR A 144 -13.90 1.99 11.79
CA THR A 144 -13.37 3.35 11.62
C THR A 144 -12.02 3.36 10.92
N VAL A 145 -11.14 2.39 11.23
CA VAL A 145 -9.88 2.20 10.49
C VAL A 145 -10.16 1.85 9.04
N LEU A 146 -11.06 0.90 8.78
CA LEU A 146 -11.44 0.50 7.42
C LEU A 146 -11.95 1.68 6.58
N ILE A 147 -12.90 2.46 7.10
CA ILE A 147 -13.44 3.63 6.39
C ILE A 147 -12.33 4.67 6.12
N SER A 148 -11.45 4.90 7.09
CA SER A 148 -10.32 5.81 6.93
C SER A 148 -9.38 5.38 5.83
N HIS A 149 -9.03 4.08 5.81
CA HIS A 149 -8.14 3.52 4.79
C HIS A 149 -8.78 3.54 3.39
N ILE A 150 -10.08 3.27 3.27
CA ILE A 150 -10.81 3.46 2.02
C ILE A 150 -10.71 4.92 1.57
N THR A 151 -10.95 5.87 2.47
CA THR A 151 -11.02 7.30 2.16
C THR A 151 -9.75 7.84 1.51
N PHE A 152 -8.57 7.51 2.04
CA PHE A 152 -7.34 7.99 1.41
C PHE A 152 -6.93 7.15 0.19
N SER A 153 -7.15 5.82 0.23
CA SER A 153 -6.72 4.93 -0.85
C SER A 153 -7.51 5.13 -2.15
N VAL A 154 -8.80 5.51 -2.06
CA VAL A 154 -9.63 5.79 -3.25
C VAL A 154 -8.99 6.79 -4.19
N ALA A 155 -8.39 7.85 -3.66
CA ALA A 155 -7.78 8.91 -4.46
C ALA A 155 -6.62 8.39 -5.32
N PHE A 156 -5.77 7.54 -4.74
CA PHE A 156 -4.64 6.93 -5.46
C PHE A 156 -5.12 6.01 -6.58
N VAL A 157 -6.10 5.16 -6.30
CA VAL A 157 -6.68 4.27 -7.32
C VAL A 157 -7.34 5.07 -8.44
N ALA A 158 -8.11 6.12 -8.10
CA ALA A 158 -8.78 6.96 -9.09
C ALA A 158 -7.80 7.58 -10.07
N VAL A 159 -6.64 8.08 -9.61
CA VAL A 159 -5.57 8.64 -10.46
C VAL A 159 -4.98 7.58 -11.40
N ILE A 160 -4.70 6.37 -10.91
CA ILE A 160 -4.20 5.27 -11.74
C ILE A 160 -5.17 4.94 -12.86
N ILE A 161 -6.47 4.82 -12.53
CA ILE A 161 -7.52 4.53 -13.51
C ILE A 161 -7.69 5.67 -14.50
N GLN A 162 -7.69 6.93 -14.04
CA GLN A 162 -7.75 8.11 -14.91
C GLN A 162 -6.59 8.14 -15.91
N SER A 163 -5.36 7.92 -15.43
CA SER A 163 -4.16 7.90 -16.27
C SER A 163 -4.29 6.84 -17.37
N ARG A 164 -4.74 5.63 -17.02
CA ARG A 164 -4.91 4.54 -17.98
C ARG A 164 -6.00 4.82 -19.00
N LEU A 165 -7.17 5.30 -18.54
CA LEU A 165 -8.29 5.60 -19.41
C LEU A 165 -8.01 6.79 -20.35
N SER A 166 -7.20 7.76 -19.89
CA SER A 166 -6.81 8.92 -20.73
C SER A 166 -5.83 8.52 -21.84
N SER A 167 -5.02 7.47 -21.63
CA SER A 167 -4.08 6.94 -22.65
C SER A 167 -4.72 5.88 -23.55
N TYR A 168 -5.93 5.43 -23.26
CA TYR A 168 -6.64 4.41 -24.02
C TYR A 168 -7.44 5.01 -25.16
N ASP A 169 -7.32 4.43 -26.37
CA ASP A 169 -8.01 4.91 -27.55
C ASP A 169 -9.53 4.73 -27.43
N ARG A 170 -10.22 5.87 -27.38
CA ARG A 170 -11.69 5.93 -27.25
C ARG A 170 -12.43 5.41 -28.48
N ASN A 171 -11.82 5.43 -29.65
CA ASN A 171 -12.44 4.98 -30.90
C ASN A 171 -12.92 3.54 -30.82
N ILE A 172 -12.30 2.70 -29.98
CA ILE A 172 -12.74 1.30 -29.78
C ILE A 172 -14.10 1.25 -29.10
N GLU A 173 -14.34 2.11 -28.11
CA GLU A 173 -15.63 2.20 -27.41
C GLU A 173 -16.70 2.80 -28.33
N GLU A 174 -16.34 3.82 -29.11
CA GLU A 174 -17.24 4.49 -30.08
C GLU A 174 -17.64 3.53 -31.23
N ALA A 175 -16.71 2.79 -31.80
CA ALA A 175 -16.99 1.76 -32.80
C ALA A 175 -17.95 0.68 -32.26
N ALA A 176 -17.81 0.28 -31.01
CA ALA A 176 -18.73 -0.67 -30.39
C ALA A 176 -20.14 -0.07 -30.17
N GLN A 177 -20.24 1.24 -29.93
CA GLN A 177 -21.53 1.95 -29.86
C GLN A 177 -22.21 2.02 -31.22
N ASP A 178 -21.45 2.31 -32.27
CA ASP A 178 -21.94 2.36 -33.66
C ASP A 178 -22.49 0.99 -34.11
N LEU A 179 -21.94 -0.10 -33.59
CA LEU A 179 -22.44 -1.46 -33.79
C LEU A 179 -23.65 -1.80 -32.88
N GLY A 180 -24.21 -0.83 -32.18
CA GLY A 180 -25.43 -0.99 -31.36
C GLY A 180 -25.18 -1.60 -29.97
N THR A 181 -23.92 -1.67 -29.49
CA THR A 181 -23.62 -2.21 -28.17
C THR A 181 -23.97 -1.17 -27.08
N VAL A 182 -24.74 -1.59 -26.08
CA VAL A 182 -25.14 -0.70 -24.97
C VAL A 182 -23.94 -0.36 -24.06
N PRO A 183 -23.87 0.84 -23.46
CA PRO A 183 -22.72 1.33 -22.68
C PRO A 183 -22.26 0.40 -21.58
N ASN A 184 -23.19 -0.25 -20.86
CA ASN A 184 -22.86 -1.18 -19.79
C ASN A 184 -22.09 -2.42 -20.32
N LYS A 185 -22.47 -2.94 -21.48
CA LYS A 185 -21.75 -4.06 -22.11
C LYS A 185 -20.37 -3.62 -22.62
N ILE A 186 -20.22 -2.38 -23.10
CA ILE A 186 -18.94 -1.81 -23.51
C ILE A 186 -17.99 -1.76 -22.31
N PHE A 187 -18.47 -1.24 -21.18
CA PHE A 187 -17.65 -1.20 -19.96
C PHE A 187 -17.12 -2.60 -19.58
N TRP A 188 -18.00 -3.59 -19.42
CA TRP A 188 -17.60 -4.90 -18.93
C TRP A 188 -16.84 -5.77 -19.94
N LYS A 189 -17.14 -5.64 -21.25
CA LYS A 189 -16.56 -6.49 -22.29
C LYS A 189 -15.33 -5.89 -22.99
N ILE A 190 -15.18 -4.56 -22.95
CA ILE A 190 -14.13 -3.85 -23.67
C ILE A 190 -13.27 -3.06 -22.69
N THR A 191 -13.84 -2.08 -21.99
CA THR A 191 -13.07 -1.15 -21.15
C THR A 191 -12.44 -1.85 -19.96
N ALA A 192 -13.23 -2.58 -19.17
CA ALA A 192 -12.73 -3.24 -17.95
C ALA A 192 -11.60 -4.24 -18.21
N PRO A 193 -11.66 -5.13 -19.23
CA PRO A 193 -10.54 -6.01 -19.58
C PRO A 193 -9.27 -5.24 -19.97
N VAL A 194 -9.40 -4.14 -20.70
CA VAL A 194 -8.24 -3.34 -21.13
C VAL A 194 -7.57 -2.60 -19.97
N ILE A 195 -8.35 -2.13 -18.99
CA ILE A 195 -7.83 -1.46 -17.80
C ILE A 195 -7.55 -2.42 -16.64
N LEU A 196 -7.82 -3.72 -16.78
CA LEU A 196 -7.65 -4.73 -15.73
C LEU A 196 -6.25 -4.72 -15.10
N PRO A 197 -5.14 -4.61 -15.85
CA PRO A 197 -3.81 -4.47 -15.24
C PRO A 197 -3.70 -3.26 -14.32
N SER A 198 -4.35 -2.15 -14.67
CA SER A 198 -4.35 -0.94 -13.84
C SER A 198 -5.28 -1.05 -12.62
N ILE A 199 -6.38 -1.81 -12.74
CA ILE A 199 -7.24 -2.17 -11.60
C ILE A 199 -6.46 -2.99 -10.59
N ILE A 200 -5.73 -4.03 -11.05
CA ILE A 200 -4.89 -4.86 -10.18
C ILE A 200 -3.78 -4.04 -9.54
N SER A 201 -3.10 -3.18 -10.31
CA SER A 201 -2.05 -2.28 -9.77
C SER A 201 -2.61 -1.31 -8.73
N GLY A 202 -3.80 -0.76 -8.98
CA GLY A 202 -4.51 0.12 -8.04
C GLY A 202 -4.88 -0.61 -6.75
N TRP A 203 -5.37 -1.84 -6.86
CA TRP A 203 -5.69 -2.69 -5.71
C TRP A 203 -4.45 -3.00 -4.88
N LEU A 204 -3.36 -3.40 -5.52
CA LEU A 204 -2.08 -3.68 -4.84
C LEU A 204 -1.52 -2.43 -4.15
N LEU A 205 -1.59 -1.27 -4.80
CA LEU A 205 -1.18 -0.01 -4.17
C LEU A 205 -2.03 0.31 -2.94
N ALA A 206 -3.37 0.24 -3.06
CA ALA A 206 -4.28 0.49 -1.95
C ALA A 206 -4.07 -0.50 -0.80
N PHE A 207 -3.81 -1.78 -1.11
CA PHE A 207 -3.48 -2.81 -0.13
C PHE A 207 -2.20 -2.47 0.62
N THR A 208 -1.14 -2.08 -0.09
CA THR A 208 0.15 -1.73 0.51
C THR A 208 0.02 -0.50 1.39
N LEU A 209 -0.61 0.57 0.89
CA LEU A 209 -0.85 1.80 1.66
C LEU A 209 -1.64 1.55 2.95
N SER A 210 -2.61 0.63 2.91
CA SER A 210 -3.39 0.28 4.09
C SER A 210 -2.63 -0.63 5.06
N LEU A 211 -1.72 -1.47 4.55
CA LEU A 211 -0.98 -2.44 5.35
C LEU A 211 0.10 -1.78 6.21
N ASP A 212 0.76 -0.77 5.71
CA ASP A 212 1.88 -0.07 6.37
C ASP A 212 1.45 1.21 7.09
N ASP A 213 0.16 1.61 6.99
CA ASP A 213 -0.32 2.81 7.65
C ASP A 213 -0.25 2.68 9.17
N LEU A 214 0.43 3.64 9.76
CA LEU A 214 0.52 3.84 11.20
C LEU A 214 -0.23 5.09 11.64
N VAL A 215 -0.14 6.16 10.85
CA VAL A 215 -0.52 7.50 11.27
C VAL A 215 -2.04 7.61 11.37
N VAL A 216 -2.74 7.37 10.27
CA VAL A 216 -4.22 7.47 10.24
C VAL A 216 -4.83 6.41 11.15
N ALA A 217 -4.31 5.17 11.12
CA ALA A 217 -4.77 4.10 11.99
C ALA A 217 -4.66 4.45 13.47
N SER A 218 -3.58 5.13 13.91
CA SER A 218 -3.39 5.52 15.31
C SER A 218 -4.48 6.45 15.85
N PHE A 219 -5.07 7.30 15.00
CA PHE A 219 -6.16 8.20 15.39
C PHE A 219 -7.53 7.50 15.35
N THR A 220 -7.70 6.56 14.43
CA THR A 220 -9.01 5.98 14.12
C THR A 220 -9.23 4.59 14.74
N THR A 221 -8.16 3.97 15.29
CA THR A 221 -8.25 2.68 16.00
C THR A 221 -8.98 2.78 17.33
N GLY A 222 -9.41 1.63 17.83
CA GLY A 222 -10.08 1.46 19.12
C GLY A 222 -9.82 0.05 19.69
N PRO A 223 -10.51 -0.33 20.76
CA PRO A 223 -10.36 -1.66 21.36
C PRO A 223 -10.55 -2.78 20.32
N GLY A 224 -9.64 -3.76 20.32
CA GLY A 224 -9.68 -4.89 19.39
C GLY A 224 -9.43 -4.53 17.90
N ALA A 225 -8.78 -3.40 17.62
CA ALA A 225 -8.53 -2.94 16.26
C ALA A 225 -7.08 -2.49 16.01
N ASN A 226 -6.16 -2.92 16.88
CA ASN A 226 -4.75 -2.59 16.71
C ASN A 226 -4.19 -3.29 15.48
N THR A 227 -3.75 -2.49 14.50
CA THR A 227 -3.06 -3.00 13.33
C THR A 227 -1.61 -3.36 13.66
N LEU A 228 -0.98 -4.16 12.81
CA LEU A 228 0.40 -4.60 13.01
C LEU A 228 1.39 -3.42 13.14
N PRO A 229 1.33 -2.36 12.30
CA PRO A 229 2.17 -1.18 12.48
C PRO A 229 2.03 -0.53 13.86
N ILE A 230 0.81 -0.43 14.41
CA ILE A 230 0.56 0.13 15.75
C ILE A 230 1.24 -0.72 16.83
N VAL A 231 1.09 -2.06 16.75
CA VAL A 231 1.70 -2.98 17.73
C VAL A 231 3.23 -2.93 17.64
N VAL A 232 3.79 -2.96 16.43
CA VAL A 232 5.23 -2.85 16.21
C VAL A 232 5.77 -1.53 16.75
N PHE A 233 5.12 -0.41 16.42
CA PHE A 233 5.51 0.91 16.91
C PHE A 233 5.48 1.00 18.43
N SER A 234 4.45 0.45 19.07
CA SER A 234 4.33 0.41 20.53
C SER A 234 5.46 -0.40 21.17
N LYS A 235 5.79 -1.57 20.61
CA LYS A 235 6.91 -2.40 21.09
C LYS A 235 8.25 -1.68 20.93
N VAL A 236 8.48 -1.01 19.80
CA VAL A 236 9.73 -0.24 19.57
C VAL A 236 9.86 0.92 20.55
N ARG A 237 8.76 1.63 20.88
CA ARG A 237 8.76 2.73 21.86
C ARG A 237 9.04 2.27 23.29
N LEU A 238 8.57 1.09 23.67
CA LEU A 238 8.80 0.51 25.01
C LEU A 238 10.18 -0.14 25.13
N GLY A 239 10.90 -0.33 24.03
CA GLY A 239 12.22 -0.93 23.93
C GLY A 239 12.26 -1.92 22.80
N LEU A 240 13.36 -1.95 22.06
CA LEU A 240 13.56 -2.86 20.93
C LEU A 240 13.36 -4.31 21.39
N SER A 241 12.35 -4.97 20.85
CA SER A 241 12.10 -6.41 21.07
C SER A 241 12.68 -7.23 19.93
N PRO A 242 13.46 -8.26 20.21
CA PRO A 242 13.98 -9.17 19.17
C PRO A 242 12.89 -9.85 18.35
N GLU A 243 11.70 -10.03 18.91
CA GLU A 243 10.52 -10.53 18.17
C GLU A 243 10.16 -9.63 16.99
N VAL A 244 10.32 -8.31 17.13
CA VAL A 244 10.06 -7.35 16.03
C VAL A 244 11.08 -7.54 14.91
N ASN A 245 12.35 -7.84 15.24
CA ASN A 245 13.36 -8.15 14.24
C ASN A 245 13.03 -9.47 13.50
N ALA A 246 12.58 -10.50 14.22
CA ALA A 246 12.15 -11.77 13.62
C ALA A 246 10.93 -11.56 12.70
N LEU A 247 9.93 -10.81 13.14
CA LEU A 247 8.76 -10.45 12.33
C LEU A 247 9.15 -9.73 11.05
N SER A 248 9.98 -8.68 11.18
CA SER A 248 10.44 -7.90 10.03
C SER A 248 11.26 -8.75 9.04
N SER A 249 12.06 -9.70 9.56
CA SER A 249 12.82 -10.63 8.71
C SER A 249 11.92 -11.59 7.94
N ILE A 250 10.84 -12.08 8.54
CA ILE A 250 9.84 -12.92 7.86
C ILE A 250 9.13 -12.12 6.76
N ILE A 251 8.68 -10.90 7.06
CA ILE A 251 8.02 -10.02 6.07
C ILE A 251 8.97 -9.77 4.90
N MET A 252 10.24 -9.44 5.18
CA MET A 252 11.24 -9.19 4.14
C MET A 252 11.49 -10.44 3.29
N LEU A 253 11.61 -11.62 3.91
CA LEU A 253 11.75 -12.87 3.20
C LEU A 253 10.55 -13.12 2.25
N PHE A 254 9.34 -12.88 2.73
CA PHE A 254 8.14 -13.02 1.92
C PHE A 254 8.15 -12.07 0.71
N VAL A 255 8.52 -10.81 0.91
CA VAL A 255 8.62 -9.80 -0.17
C VAL A 255 9.68 -10.23 -1.20
N VAL A 256 10.85 -10.68 -0.75
CA VAL A 256 11.92 -11.16 -1.65
C VAL A 256 11.47 -12.38 -2.46
N ILE A 257 10.81 -13.35 -1.83
CA ILE A 257 10.28 -14.53 -2.51
C ILE A 257 9.23 -14.11 -3.55
N ALA A 258 8.29 -13.24 -3.17
CA ALA A 258 7.26 -12.74 -4.09
C ALA A 258 7.87 -12.01 -5.30
N ALA A 259 8.90 -11.18 -5.08
CA ALA A 259 9.62 -10.48 -6.15
C ALA A 259 10.35 -11.45 -7.09
N ILE A 260 10.97 -12.50 -6.55
CA ILE A 260 11.65 -13.54 -7.33
C ILE A 260 10.64 -14.32 -8.19
N ILE A 261 9.52 -14.73 -7.60
CA ILE A 261 8.45 -15.43 -8.33
C ILE A 261 7.92 -14.55 -9.47
N PHE A 262 7.62 -13.29 -9.16
CA PHE A 262 7.15 -12.33 -10.16
C PHE A 262 8.14 -12.15 -11.31
N TYR A 263 9.43 -12.04 -11.00
CA TYR A 263 10.48 -11.93 -12.02
C TYR A 263 10.50 -13.14 -12.96
N PHE A 264 10.46 -14.37 -12.43
CA PHE A 264 10.48 -15.58 -13.25
C PHE A 264 9.21 -15.77 -14.08
N VAL A 265 8.03 -15.48 -13.52
CA VAL A 265 6.76 -15.53 -14.24
C VAL A 265 6.75 -14.53 -15.41
N ASN A 266 7.21 -13.31 -15.17
CA ASN A 266 7.19 -12.28 -16.21
C ASN A 266 8.23 -12.52 -17.32
N ARG A 267 9.39 -13.09 -16.97
CA ARG A 267 10.41 -13.46 -17.93
C ARG A 267 9.93 -14.54 -18.92
N SER A 268 9.11 -15.48 -18.47
CA SER A 268 8.54 -16.53 -19.33
C SER A 268 7.52 -15.99 -20.34
N ASN A 269 6.88 -14.84 -20.04
CA ASN A 269 5.90 -14.20 -20.92
C ASN A 269 6.53 -13.30 -21.99
N VAL A 270 7.75 -12.80 -21.77
CA VAL A 270 8.48 -11.94 -22.74
C VAL A 270 9.18 -12.80 -23.82
N GLN A 271 9.37 -14.09 -23.59
CA GLN A 271 10.00 -15.01 -24.56
C GLN A 271 9.01 -15.76 -25.44
N LYS A 272 7.71 -15.54 -25.27
CA LYS A 272 6.64 -15.99 -26.18
C LYS A 272 6.11 -14.82 -26.99
#